data_603150b97b3040df3de9c3833a799be4
#
_entry.id   603150b97b3040df3de9c3833a799be4
#
_cell.length_a   1.000
_cell.length_b   1.000
_cell.length_c   1.000
_cell.angle_alpha   90.00
_cell.angle_beta   90.00
_cell.angle_gamma   90.00
#
_symmetry.space_group_name_H-M   'P 1'
#
loop_
_entity.id
_entity.type
_entity.pdbx_description
1 polymer ?
#
loop_
_entity_poly.entity_id
_entity_poly.type
_entity_poly.pdbx_seq_one_letter_code
_entity_poly.pdbx_strand_id
1 'polypeptide(L)'
;MTKIMGKFINPFYTHSVHRLGMSITPATQIGKGVHFHHCFGTVIASSAKVGECCTIFQNVTIGRGFGKDSGSPVIGDNVIIFAGAKVIGKIYVGDNVVIGANAVVTKDVPSNCIVAGVPAKVISTNVEAAVSEEWN
;
A
#
# COMPACT_ATOMS: atom_id res chain seq x y z
N MET A 1 -10.28 -0.40 -29.92
CA MET A 1 -8.85 -0.17 -29.75
C MET A 1 -8.30 -0.67 -28.41
N THR A 2 -9.03 -0.63 -27.33
CA THR A 2 -8.60 -1.00 -25.96
C THR A 2 -8.36 -2.51 -25.71
N LYS A 3 -9.03 -3.41 -26.42
CA LYS A 3 -8.87 -4.88 -26.22
C LYS A 3 -7.58 -5.46 -26.81
N ILE A 4 -7.00 -4.84 -27.82
CA ILE A 4 -5.78 -5.33 -28.48
C ILE A 4 -4.53 -4.91 -27.69
N MET A 5 -4.49 -3.68 -27.16
CA MET A 5 -3.40 -3.24 -26.29
C MET A 5 -3.29 -4.08 -25.01
N GLY A 6 -4.41 -4.48 -24.42
CA GLY A 6 -4.40 -5.32 -23.22
C GLY A 6 -3.78 -6.71 -23.44
N LYS A 7 -3.88 -7.28 -24.64
CA LYS A 7 -3.26 -8.58 -24.97
C LYS A 7 -1.73 -8.51 -25.10
N PHE A 8 -1.18 -7.36 -25.53
CA PHE A 8 0.28 -7.19 -25.68
C PHE A 8 0.96 -6.71 -24.38
N ILE A 9 0.25 -5.96 -23.55
CA ILE A 9 0.79 -5.49 -22.26
C ILE A 9 0.86 -6.63 -21.24
N ASN A 10 -0.07 -7.57 -21.28
CA ASN A 10 -0.20 -8.63 -20.29
C ASN A 10 1.03 -9.56 -20.17
N PRO A 11 1.66 -10.09 -21.26
CA PRO A 11 2.86 -10.90 -21.13
C PRO A 11 4.07 -10.12 -20.61
N PHE A 12 4.24 -8.89 -21.05
CA PHE A 12 5.34 -8.02 -20.60
C PHE A 12 5.17 -7.65 -19.12
N TYR A 13 3.95 -7.30 -18.72
CA TYR A 13 3.60 -7.01 -17.33
C TYR A 13 3.83 -8.24 -16.45
N THR A 14 3.30 -9.41 -16.83
CA THR A 14 3.46 -10.65 -16.08
C THR A 14 4.93 -11.01 -15.90
N HIS A 15 5.74 -10.85 -16.96
CA HIS A 15 7.17 -11.10 -16.91
C HIS A 15 7.88 -10.15 -15.92
N SER A 16 7.56 -8.86 -15.98
CA SER A 16 8.16 -7.84 -15.09
C SER A 16 7.77 -8.06 -13.63
N VAL A 17 6.53 -8.36 -13.36
CA VAL A 17 6.03 -8.63 -11.99
C VAL A 17 6.69 -9.87 -11.41
N HIS A 18 6.81 -10.95 -12.17
CA HIS A 18 7.49 -12.17 -11.71
C HIS A 18 8.98 -11.93 -11.43
N ARG A 19 9.65 -11.12 -12.26
CA ARG A 19 11.07 -10.80 -12.03
C ARG A 19 11.29 -9.92 -10.79
N LEU A 20 10.35 -9.04 -10.48
CA LEU A 20 10.43 -8.15 -9.32
C LEU A 20 9.83 -8.78 -8.05
N GLY A 21 9.20 -9.95 -8.16
CA GLY A 21 8.55 -10.61 -7.02
C GLY A 21 7.39 -9.79 -6.42
N MET A 22 6.75 -8.94 -7.21
CA MET A 22 5.59 -8.14 -6.83
C MET A 22 4.32 -8.70 -7.46
N SER A 23 3.17 -8.47 -6.81
CA SER A 23 1.86 -8.75 -7.39
C SER A 23 1.01 -7.47 -7.36
N ILE A 24 1.10 -6.72 -8.45
CA ILE A 24 0.32 -5.50 -8.69
C ILE A 24 -0.26 -5.63 -10.10
N THR A 25 -1.54 -5.34 -10.29
CA THR A 25 -2.18 -5.45 -11.60
C THR A 25 -2.26 -4.09 -12.31
N PRO A 26 -2.34 -4.03 -13.64
CA PRO A 26 -2.55 -2.78 -14.36
C PRO A 26 -3.84 -2.04 -14.00
N ALA A 27 -4.80 -2.74 -13.37
CA ALA A 27 -6.06 -2.15 -12.91
C ALA A 27 -5.93 -1.45 -11.56
N THR A 28 -4.83 -1.68 -10.81
CA THR A 28 -4.59 -1.05 -9.52
C THR A 28 -4.36 0.44 -9.71
N GLN A 29 -5.08 1.27 -8.96
CA GLN A 29 -4.92 2.72 -9.01
C GLN A 29 -3.79 3.14 -8.07
N ILE A 30 -2.69 3.62 -8.63
CA ILE A 30 -1.52 4.10 -7.90
C ILE A 30 -1.27 5.55 -8.31
N GLY A 31 -1.19 6.43 -7.32
CA GLY A 31 -0.93 7.85 -7.48
C GLY A 31 0.48 8.14 -8.00
N LYS A 32 0.72 9.38 -8.39
CA LYS A 32 2.03 9.84 -8.83
C LYS A 32 3.04 9.86 -7.68
N GLY A 33 4.31 9.66 -7.99
CA GLY A 33 5.38 9.78 -7.00
C GLY A 33 5.40 8.67 -5.95
N VAL A 34 4.73 7.54 -6.18
CA VAL A 34 4.83 6.39 -5.28
C VAL A 34 6.17 5.70 -5.43
N HIS A 35 6.86 5.51 -4.32
CA HIS A 35 8.15 4.84 -4.24
C HIS A 35 8.01 3.42 -3.65
N PHE A 36 8.61 2.44 -4.32
CA PHE A 36 8.71 1.07 -3.83
C PHE A 36 10.15 0.79 -3.39
N HIS A 37 10.35 0.60 -2.09
CA HIS A 37 11.64 0.19 -1.54
C HIS A 37 11.71 -1.32 -1.38
N HIS A 38 12.73 -1.95 -1.99
CA HIS A 38 12.93 -3.40 -1.89
C HIS A 38 11.67 -4.21 -2.22
N CYS A 39 11.07 -3.97 -3.34
CA CYS A 39 9.70 -4.33 -3.71
C CYS A 39 9.31 -5.82 -3.64
N PHE A 40 10.19 -6.72 -3.23
CA PHE A 40 9.93 -8.16 -3.17
C PHE A 40 8.79 -8.50 -2.20
N GLY A 41 7.92 -9.41 -2.63
CA GLY A 41 6.80 -9.90 -1.84
C GLY A 41 5.67 -8.91 -1.61
N THR A 42 5.71 -7.74 -2.26
CA THR A 42 4.64 -6.74 -2.17
C THR A 42 3.46 -7.14 -3.03
N VAL A 43 2.26 -7.12 -2.41
CA VAL A 43 1.00 -7.48 -3.05
C VAL A 43 -0.01 -6.35 -2.88
N ILE A 44 -0.54 -5.84 -3.98
CA ILE A 44 -1.60 -4.82 -3.94
C ILE A 44 -2.80 -5.32 -4.76
N ALA A 45 -3.95 -5.41 -4.11
CA ALA A 45 -5.18 -5.84 -4.74
C ALA A 45 -5.59 -4.91 -5.90
N SER A 46 -6.16 -5.47 -6.95
CA SER A 46 -6.56 -4.72 -8.16
C SER A 46 -7.60 -3.63 -7.89
N SER A 47 -8.40 -3.79 -6.86
CA SER A 47 -9.43 -2.82 -6.43
C SER A 47 -8.97 -1.86 -5.34
N ALA A 48 -7.72 -1.97 -4.87
CA ALA A 48 -7.15 -1.01 -3.93
C ALA A 48 -6.78 0.30 -4.64
N LYS A 49 -6.74 1.37 -3.85
CA LYS A 49 -6.29 2.68 -4.31
C LYS A 49 -5.17 3.16 -3.41
N VAL A 50 -4.10 3.64 -4.02
CA VAL A 50 -2.95 4.24 -3.33
C VAL A 50 -2.82 5.68 -3.81
N GLY A 51 -2.75 6.60 -2.88
CA GLY A 51 -2.60 8.03 -3.13
C GLY A 51 -1.23 8.42 -3.68
N GLU A 52 -0.98 9.71 -3.76
CA GLU A 52 0.27 10.26 -4.29
C GLU A 52 1.39 10.26 -3.25
N CYS A 53 2.64 10.20 -3.72
CA CYS A 53 3.85 10.33 -2.91
C CYS A 53 3.94 9.32 -1.73
N CYS A 54 3.30 8.17 -1.86
CA CYS A 54 3.41 7.10 -0.86
C CYS A 54 4.74 6.37 -0.98
N THR A 55 5.23 5.84 0.14
CA THR A 55 6.42 4.98 0.20
C THR A 55 6.03 3.61 0.72
N ILE A 56 6.31 2.58 -0.05
CA ILE A 56 5.91 1.20 0.26
C ILE A 56 7.15 0.32 0.28
N PHE A 57 7.39 -0.33 1.41
CA PHE A 57 8.52 -1.25 1.58
C PHE A 57 8.16 -2.69 1.18
N GLN A 58 9.14 -3.59 1.25
CA GLN A 58 8.99 -5.01 0.90
C GLN A 58 7.96 -5.73 1.77
N ASN A 59 7.40 -6.82 1.24
CA ASN A 59 6.46 -7.71 1.93
C ASN A 59 5.19 -7.02 2.45
N VAL A 60 4.88 -5.84 1.94
CA VAL A 60 3.61 -5.15 2.24
C VAL A 60 2.48 -5.81 1.48
N THR A 61 1.34 -6.01 2.15
CA THR A 61 0.11 -6.44 1.52
C THR A 61 -0.96 -5.38 1.70
N ILE A 62 -1.48 -4.86 0.59
CA ILE A 62 -2.69 -4.03 0.56
C ILE A 62 -3.78 -4.91 -0.06
N GLY A 63 -4.58 -5.54 0.78
CA GLY A 63 -5.41 -6.68 0.43
C GLY A 63 -6.90 -6.45 0.60
N ARG A 64 -7.68 -7.20 -0.18
CA ARG A 64 -9.13 -7.22 -0.05
C ARG A 64 -9.55 -8.00 1.19
N GLY A 65 -10.51 -7.47 1.94
CA GLY A 65 -11.19 -8.18 3.02
C GLY A 65 -12.24 -9.17 2.49
N PHE A 66 -12.71 -10.03 3.38
CA PHE A 66 -13.72 -11.06 3.10
C PHE A 66 -14.99 -10.84 3.94
N GLY A 67 -16.09 -11.48 3.53
CA GLY A 67 -17.34 -11.45 4.28
C GLY A 67 -18.06 -10.09 4.20
N LYS A 68 -18.58 -9.64 5.33
CA LYS A 68 -19.35 -8.40 5.42
C LYS A 68 -18.52 -7.14 5.11
N ASP A 69 -17.22 -7.20 5.42
CA ASP A 69 -16.26 -6.11 5.15
C ASP A 69 -15.49 -6.31 3.84
N SER A 70 -16.14 -7.00 2.90
CA SER A 70 -15.59 -7.24 1.57
C SER A 70 -15.32 -5.92 0.86
N GLY A 71 -14.07 -5.68 0.51
CA GLY A 71 -13.60 -4.47 -0.16
C GLY A 71 -12.10 -4.32 0.00
N SER A 72 -11.54 -3.36 -0.70
CA SER A 72 -10.11 -3.08 -0.68
C SER A 72 -9.81 -1.74 -0.06
N PRO A 73 -8.61 -1.57 0.52
CA PRO A 73 -8.20 -0.33 1.14
C PRO A 73 -8.11 0.83 0.15
N VAL A 74 -8.39 2.01 0.68
CA VAL A 74 -8.07 3.29 0.05
C VAL A 74 -7.01 3.96 0.92
N ILE A 75 -5.82 4.15 0.36
CA ILE A 75 -4.69 4.79 1.02
C ILE A 75 -4.62 6.24 0.55
N GLY A 76 -4.51 7.17 1.48
CA GLY A 76 -4.34 8.60 1.21
C GLY A 76 -2.96 8.95 0.67
N ASP A 77 -2.64 10.24 0.66
CA ASP A 77 -1.38 10.78 0.15
C ASP A 77 -0.28 10.78 1.23
N ASN A 78 0.97 10.75 0.80
CA ASN A 78 2.15 10.81 1.67
C ASN A 78 2.16 9.75 2.78
N VAL A 79 1.64 8.55 2.50
CA VAL A 79 1.61 7.45 3.46
C VAL A 79 2.88 6.63 3.34
N ILE A 80 3.51 6.31 4.47
CA ILE A 80 4.67 5.41 4.55
C ILE A 80 4.21 4.07 5.13
N ILE A 81 4.43 3.00 4.40
CA ILE A 81 4.07 1.64 4.82
C ILE A 81 5.34 0.81 4.94
N PHE A 82 5.77 0.57 6.18
CA PHE A 82 6.99 -0.17 6.46
C PHE A 82 6.86 -1.67 6.18
N ALA A 83 8.03 -2.32 6.11
CA ALA A 83 8.18 -3.70 5.70
C ALA A 83 7.25 -4.67 6.44
N GLY A 84 6.63 -5.57 5.69
CA GLY A 84 5.79 -6.63 6.24
C GLY A 84 4.40 -6.20 6.69
N ALA A 85 4.06 -4.92 6.67
CA ALA A 85 2.74 -4.45 7.08
C ALA A 85 1.61 -5.01 6.20
N LYS A 86 0.46 -5.27 6.80
CA LYS A 86 -0.75 -5.75 6.14
C LYS A 86 -1.88 -4.74 6.35
N VAL A 87 -2.43 -4.24 5.25
CA VAL A 87 -3.57 -3.31 5.24
C VAL A 87 -4.70 -4.02 4.54
N ILE A 88 -5.71 -4.45 5.29
CA ILE A 88 -6.69 -5.44 4.79
C ILE A 88 -8.12 -4.95 5.04
N GLY A 89 -8.94 -5.05 4.00
CA GLY A 89 -10.39 -4.81 4.10
C GLY A 89 -10.84 -3.51 3.47
N LYS A 90 -12.14 -3.25 3.57
CA LYS A 90 -12.75 -2.01 3.11
C LYS A 90 -12.50 -0.90 4.14
N ILE A 91 -11.28 -0.39 4.16
CA ILE A 91 -10.83 0.64 5.11
C ILE A 91 -10.23 1.83 4.40
N TYR A 92 -10.20 2.94 5.09
CA TYR A 92 -9.55 4.17 4.64
C TYR A 92 -8.35 4.50 5.55
N VAL A 93 -7.21 4.74 4.94
CA VAL A 93 -6.02 5.27 5.60
C VAL A 93 -5.86 6.72 5.17
N GLY A 94 -5.88 7.62 6.13
CA GLY A 94 -5.77 9.07 5.89
C GLY A 94 -4.39 9.48 5.34
N ASP A 95 -4.25 10.77 5.05
CA ASP A 95 -2.99 11.33 4.56
C ASP A 95 -1.94 11.46 5.66
N ASN A 96 -0.68 11.48 5.27
CA ASN A 96 0.45 11.65 6.18
C ASN A 96 0.45 10.62 7.33
N VAL A 97 0.15 9.37 7.02
CA VAL A 97 0.15 8.26 7.98
C VAL A 97 1.43 7.46 7.84
N VAL A 98 1.97 7.03 8.97
CA VAL A 98 3.07 6.05 9.02
C VAL A 98 2.53 4.74 9.59
N ILE A 99 2.65 3.66 8.80
CA ILE A 99 2.29 2.30 9.23
C ILE A 99 3.57 1.55 9.55
N GLY A 100 3.73 1.19 10.83
CA GLY A 100 4.92 0.51 11.33
C GLY A 100 5.14 -0.88 10.73
N ALA A 101 6.38 -1.36 10.80
CA ALA A 101 6.75 -2.67 10.28
C ALA A 101 5.92 -3.79 10.92
N ASN A 102 5.48 -4.74 10.09
CA ASN A 102 4.65 -5.88 10.51
C ASN A 102 3.31 -5.52 11.18
N ALA A 103 2.87 -4.27 11.09
CA ALA A 103 1.55 -3.88 11.58
C ALA A 103 0.44 -4.53 10.74
N VAL A 104 -0.69 -4.84 11.39
CA VAL A 104 -1.89 -5.36 10.73
C VAL A 104 -3.03 -4.36 10.90
N VAL A 105 -3.33 -3.62 9.86
CA VAL A 105 -4.34 -2.56 9.81
C VAL A 105 -5.63 -3.14 9.23
N THR A 106 -6.67 -3.18 10.05
CA THR A 106 -8.00 -3.72 9.67
C THR A 106 -9.14 -2.75 9.95
N LYS A 107 -8.81 -1.52 10.36
CA LYS A 107 -9.77 -0.43 10.62
C LYS A 107 -9.26 0.85 10.01
N ASP A 108 -10.17 1.81 9.83
CA ASP A 108 -9.82 3.15 9.36
C ASP A 108 -8.74 3.80 10.23
N VAL A 109 -7.85 4.53 9.58
CA VAL A 109 -6.75 5.24 10.22
C VAL A 109 -6.89 6.73 9.93
N PRO A 110 -6.97 7.59 10.95
CA PRO A 110 -7.04 9.03 10.75
C PRO A 110 -5.74 9.57 10.16
N SER A 111 -5.81 10.73 9.50
CA SER A 111 -4.63 11.42 8.97
C SER A 111 -3.67 11.86 10.07
N ASN A 112 -2.41 12.07 9.70
CA ASN A 112 -1.36 12.65 10.55
C ASN A 112 -1.10 11.84 11.82
N CYS A 113 -0.99 10.52 11.69
CA CYS A 113 -0.66 9.67 12.83
C CYS A 113 0.26 8.51 12.44
N ILE A 114 0.81 7.88 13.45
CA ILE A 114 1.61 6.66 13.36
C ILE A 114 0.81 5.53 13.97
N VAL A 115 0.66 4.44 13.22
CA VAL A 115 0.02 3.22 13.70
C VAL A 115 1.00 2.05 13.69
N ALA A 116 0.90 1.18 14.68
CA ALA A 116 1.72 -0.02 14.79
C ALA A 116 1.00 -1.13 15.56
N GLY A 117 1.51 -2.33 15.44
CA GLY A 117 1.04 -3.51 16.17
C GLY A 117 0.05 -4.38 15.43
N VAL A 118 -0.39 -5.45 16.11
CA VAL A 118 -1.34 -6.47 15.60
C VAL A 118 -2.41 -6.70 16.67
N PRO A 119 -3.63 -6.18 16.53
CA PRO A 119 -4.09 -5.22 15.52
C PRO A 119 -3.40 -3.86 15.66
N ALA A 120 -3.27 -3.13 14.56
CA ALA A 120 -2.64 -1.81 14.57
C ALA A 120 -3.47 -0.79 15.35
N LYS A 121 -2.78 0.04 16.12
CA LYS A 121 -3.36 1.13 16.91
C LYS A 121 -2.53 2.40 16.70
N VAL A 122 -3.15 3.55 16.85
CA VAL A 122 -2.45 4.83 16.87
C VAL A 122 -1.51 4.87 18.06
N ILE A 123 -0.22 5.05 17.81
CA ILE A 123 0.83 5.14 18.83
C ILE A 123 1.40 6.56 18.98
N SER A 124 1.22 7.41 17.97
CA SER A 124 1.66 8.80 17.97
C SER A 124 0.85 9.63 16.97
N THR A 125 0.71 10.91 17.27
CA THR A 125 0.20 11.93 16.34
C THR A 125 1.32 12.89 15.87
N ASN A 126 2.56 12.64 16.25
CA ASN A 126 3.72 13.37 15.79
C ASN A 126 4.45 12.59 14.69
N VAL A 127 4.03 12.80 13.44
CA VAL A 127 4.59 12.12 12.27
C VAL A 127 5.97 12.66 11.91
N GLU A 128 6.25 13.95 12.16
CA GLU A 128 7.53 14.59 11.83
C GLU A 128 8.70 13.93 12.57
N ALA A 129 8.48 13.50 13.81
CA ALA A 129 9.50 12.80 14.58
C ALA A 129 9.87 11.41 14.03
N ALA A 130 9.00 10.81 13.22
CA ALA A 130 9.23 9.49 12.62
C ALA A 130 9.80 9.56 11.20
N VAL A 131 9.68 10.71 10.56
CA VAL A 131 10.16 10.98 9.19
C VAL A 131 11.34 11.95 9.30
N SER A 132 12.29 11.68 10.19
CA SER A 132 13.52 12.48 10.27
C SER A 132 14.39 12.26 9.02
N GLU A 133 15.24 13.24 8.72
CA GLU A 133 15.99 13.51 7.48
C GLU A 133 16.79 12.34 6.84
N GLU A 134 16.75 11.14 7.37
CA GLU A 134 17.56 10.00 6.90
C GLU A 134 16.97 9.24 5.69
N TRP A 135 15.82 9.68 5.16
CA TRP A 135 15.12 8.97 4.08
C TRP A 135 15.13 9.71 2.72
N ASN A 136 15.89 10.80 2.61
CA ASN A 136 16.10 11.55 1.36
C ASN A 136 17.38 11.12 0.65
#